data_4d030d599876331d99e4a2cf543ad3a9
#
_entry.id   4d030d599876331d99e4a2cf543ad3a9
#
_cell.length_a   1.000
_cell.length_b   1.000
_cell.length_c   1.000
_cell.angle_alpha   90.00
_cell.angle_beta   90.00
_cell.angle_gamma   90.00
#
_symmetry.space_group_name_H-M   'P 1'
#
loop_
_entity.id
_entity.type
_entity.pdbx_description
1 polymer ?
#
loop_
_entity_poly.entity_id
_entity_poly.type
_entity_poly.pdbx_seq_one_letter_code
_entity_poly.pdbx_strand_id
1 'polypeptide(L)'
;MSKFNSTLKFSAIASSILLLSSSVVANQSADFYQKKPEGWYWYDDPKVVEKKPEKPKPKEEPKPKVIIMSEPKKEVQAQQSINKIEKTEEAPKALSTAWLRENYPKMQERALDNPTNPDGSPSKDVLAFMYVQKLVLDKAQNFSTAAHQAVQLDPLLDENNRVPLSTSSLMTFNSLLEKDREEALNYLTKKAGLWFFFDSTCRYCVHQLSMLDRLKSKYDFSIMNISVNNQPIKGMKQKWFPNKGQAKLLGLTMTPTVVLVVPPNNFYIVSQGLSSVEGLEKKILLAATVKNLLPKELKDRINPYAKGVVTSDQMKQLEKVQADIDKDPTKIVDYIQKTIGAN
;
A
#
# COMPACT_ATOMS: atom_id res chain seq x y z
N MET A 1 -65.76 -53.08 0.97
CA MET A 1 -65.15 -53.92 1.99
C MET A 1 -64.00 -54.63 1.34
N SER A 2 -62.75 -54.53 1.65
CA SER A 2 -62.04 -54.47 2.94
C SER A 2 -60.70 -53.76 2.74
N LYS A 3 -60.37 -52.82 3.62
CA LYS A 3 -59.01 -52.34 3.86
C LYS A 3 -58.25 -53.45 4.58
N PHE A 4 -56.94 -53.62 4.32
CA PHE A 4 -55.99 -53.88 5.39
C PHE A 4 -54.55 -54.05 4.86
N ASN A 5 -53.61 -53.36 5.55
CA ASN A 5 -52.21 -53.64 5.78
C ASN A 5 -51.15 -53.37 4.70
N SER A 6 -50.61 -52.15 4.76
CA SER A 6 -49.24 -51.88 4.30
C SER A 6 -48.53 -50.89 5.27
N THR A 7 -48.42 -51.20 6.58
CA THR A 7 -47.71 -50.33 7.55
C THR A 7 -46.65 -51.01 8.40
N LEU A 8 -46.05 -52.09 7.91
CA LEU A 8 -45.09 -52.87 8.77
C LEU A 8 -43.77 -53.24 8.08
N LYS A 9 -43.33 -52.51 7.06
CA LYS A 9 -42.01 -52.81 6.44
C LYS A 9 -41.03 -51.62 6.36
N PHE A 10 -41.32 -50.47 6.97
CA PHE A 10 -40.39 -49.33 6.95
C PHE A 10 -39.60 -49.12 8.23
N SER A 11 -39.76 -49.91 9.28
CA SER A 11 -39.10 -49.72 10.57
C SER A 11 -37.75 -50.45 10.72
N ALA A 12 -37.38 -51.37 9.84
CA ALA A 12 -36.18 -52.18 9.97
C ALA A 12 -34.93 -51.63 9.23
N ILE A 13 -35.10 -50.66 8.32
CA ILE A 13 -34.00 -50.13 7.48
C ILE A 13 -33.42 -48.84 8.11
N ALA A 14 -34.17 -48.15 8.94
CA ALA A 14 -33.70 -46.89 9.58
C ALA A 14 -32.73 -47.10 10.74
N SER A 15 -32.68 -48.29 11.37
CA SER A 15 -31.78 -48.57 12.50
C SER A 15 -30.36 -49.00 12.10
N SER A 16 -30.16 -49.43 10.84
CA SER A 16 -28.84 -49.94 10.41
C SER A 16 -27.93 -48.88 9.83
N ILE A 17 -28.42 -47.65 9.57
CA ILE A 17 -27.62 -46.53 9.01
C ILE A 17 -27.02 -45.63 10.12
N LEU A 18 -27.49 -45.73 11.38
CA LEU A 18 -27.02 -44.86 12.46
C LEU A 18 -25.79 -45.44 13.23
N LEU A 19 -25.29 -46.62 12.86
CA LEU A 19 -24.12 -47.20 13.53
C LEU A 19 -22.83 -47.19 12.69
N LEU A 20 -22.83 -46.59 11.51
CA LEU A 20 -21.65 -46.50 10.65
C LEU A 20 -21.04 -45.07 10.55
N SER A 21 -21.58 -44.08 11.25
CA SER A 21 -21.10 -42.69 11.19
C SER A 21 -20.24 -42.25 12.39
N SER A 22 -19.89 -43.13 13.32
CA SER A 22 -19.15 -42.74 14.53
C SER A 22 -17.66 -43.13 14.54
N SER A 23 -17.10 -43.63 13.44
CA SER A 23 -15.70 -44.10 13.44
C SER A 23 -14.76 -43.27 12.53
N VAL A 24 -15.22 -42.16 11.92
CA VAL A 24 -14.36 -41.34 11.02
C VAL A 24 -13.89 -40.04 11.66
N VAL A 25 -14.41 -39.62 12.82
CA VAL A 25 -14.06 -38.30 13.40
C VAL A 25 -12.90 -38.38 14.44
N ALA A 26 -12.49 -39.59 14.86
CA ALA A 26 -11.49 -39.73 15.90
C ALA A 26 -10.03 -39.75 15.41
N ASN A 27 -9.76 -39.74 14.10
CA ASN A 27 -8.39 -39.92 13.60
C ASN A 27 -7.75 -38.65 12.98
N GLN A 28 -8.44 -37.53 12.95
CA GLN A 28 -7.85 -36.25 12.45
C GLN A 28 -7.27 -35.35 13.52
N SER A 29 -7.57 -35.58 14.79
CA SER A 29 -7.03 -34.77 15.87
C SER A 29 -5.68 -35.26 16.43
N ALA A 30 -5.30 -36.51 16.20
CA ALA A 30 -4.02 -37.06 16.67
C ALA A 30 -2.83 -36.65 15.79
N ASP A 31 -3.06 -36.37 14.50
CA ASP A 31 -2.00 -36.05 13.57
C ASP A 31 -1.58 -34.56 13.66
N PHE A 32 -2.45 -33.70 14.19
CA PHE A 32 -2.16 -32.27 14.37
C PHE A 32 -1.16 -32.03 15.52
N TYR A 33 -1.20 -32.85 16.57
CA TYR A 33 -0.30 -32.73 17.74
C TYR A 33 1.02 -33.48 17.57
N GLN A 34 1.17 -34.34 16.56
CA GLN A 34 2.41 -35.07 16.28
C GLN A 34 3.31 -34.38 15.25
N LYS A 35 2.82 -33.34 14.52
CA LYS A 35 3.67 -32.48 13.71
C LYS A 35 4.50 -31.63 14.66
N LYS A 36 5.83 -31.74 14.56
CA LYS A 36 6.74 -30.79 15.20
C LYS A 36 6.23 -29.37 14.91
N PRO A 37 6.31 -28.44 15.87
CA PRO A 37 5.99 -27.03 15.62
C PRO A 37 6.96 -26.49 14.56
N GLU A 38 6.61 -26.65 13.30
CA GLU A 38 7.19 -25.91 12.20
C GLU A 38 6.60 -24.51 12.32
N GLY A 39 7.47 -23.52 12.28
CA GLY A 39 7.21 -22.11 12.53
C GLY A 39 5.89 -21.56 11.97
N TRP A 40 5.67 -20.30 12.10
CA TRP A 40 4.42 -19.65 11.71
C TRP A 40 3.91 -20.15 10.36
N TYR A 41 2.62 -20.40 10.23
CA TYR A 41 1.85 -21.10 9.19
C TYR A 41 2.26 -20.88 7.71
N TRP A 42 3.12 -19.92 7.40
CA TRP A 42 3.63 -19.58 6.06
C TRP A 42 5.14 -19.36 6.00
N TYR A 43 5.87 -19.77 7.00
CA TYR A 43 7.31 -19.66 7.04
C TYR A 43 7.95 -21.04 7.11
N ASP A 44 8.52 -21.48 6.01
CA ASP A 44 9.39 -22.66 6.01
C ASP A 44 10.76 -22.23 6.55
N ASP A 45 11.18 -22.80 7.67
CA ASP A 45 12.52 -22.58 8.19
C ASP A 45 13.55 -22.99 7.12
N PRO A 46 14.54 -22.13 6.81
CA PRO A 46 15.55 -22.47 5.84
C PRO A 46 16.28 -23.75 6.28
N LYS A 47 16.30 -24.75 5.42
CA LYS A 47 16.99 -26.02 5.67
C LYS A 47 18.40 -25.71 6.13
N VAL A 48 18.78 -26.21 7.31
CA VAL A 48 20.16 -26.11 7.82
C VAL A 48 21.07 -26.80 6.82
N VAL A 49 21.77 -26.03 6.02
CA VAL A 49 22.81 -26.52 5.12
C VAL A 49 24.00 -26.83 6.01
N GLU A 50 24.29 -28.13 6.22
CA GLU A 50 25.53 -28.55 6.86
C GLU A 50 26.70 -27.93 6.09
N LYS A 51 27.40 -26.99 6.72
CA LYS A 51 28.59 -26.37 6.14
C LYS A 51 29.66 -27.44 6.01
N LYS A 52 30.00 -27.82 4.76
CA LYS A 52 31.25 -28.54 4.49
C LYS A 52 32.40 -27.74 5.07
N PRO A 53 33.41 -28.41 5.67
CA PRO A 53 34.57 -27.71 6.22
C PRO A 53 35.25 -26.89 5.13
N GLU A 54 35.32 -25.58 5.35
CA GLU A 54 36.01 -24.64 4.47
C GLU A 54 37.50 -24.98 4.43
N LYS A 55 38.05 -25.13 3.22
CA LYS A 55 39.51 -25.17 3.00
C LYS A 55 40.11 -23.84 3.48
N PRO A 56 41.30 -23.85 4.12
CA PRO A 56 41.89 -22.62 4.64
C PRO A 56 42.16 -21.63 3.48
N LYS A 57 41.64 -20.41 3.63
CA LYS A 57 41.90 -19.31 2.71
C LYS A 57 43.37 -18.91 2.75
N PRO A 58 43.98 -18.55 1.60
CA PRO A 58 45.32 -17.98 1.57
C PRO A 58 45.36 -16.67 2.38
N LYS A 59 46.44 -16.47 3.14
CA LYS A 59 46.71 -15.23 3.87
C LYS A 59 46.76 -14.06 2.90
N GLU A 60 45.88 -13.08 3.10
CA GLU A 60 45.96 -11.79 2.39
C GLU A 60 47.20 -11.03 2.86
N GLU A 61 48.01 -10.58 1.91
CA GLU A 61 49.13 -9.67 2.12
C GLU A 61 48.60 -8.28 2.58
N PRO A 62 49.31 -7.57 3.45
CA PRO A 62 48.87 -6.29 3.98
C PRO A 62 48.89 -5.20 2.89
N LYS A 63 47.74 -4.59 2.64
CA LYS A 63 47.58 -3.41 1.75
C LYS A 63 48.39 -2.23 2.32
N PRO A 64 49.09 -1.44 1.48
CA PRO A 64 49.87 -0.31 1.94
C PRO A 64 49.01 0.78 2.54
N LYS A 65 49.40 1.28 3.70
CA LYS A 65 48.78 2.44 4.37
C LYS A 65 49.02 3.70 3.55
N VAL A 66 47.96 4.30 3.01
CA VAL A 66 48.04 5.64 2.44
C VAL A 66 48.17 6.64 3.59
N ILE A 67 49.33 7.29 3.65
CA ILE A 67 49.60 8.41 4.57
C ILE A 67 48.97 9.65 3.92
N ILE A 68 47.87 10.14 4.47
CA ILE A 68 47.33 11.44 4.10
C ILE A 68 48.15 12.50 4.87
N MET A 69 48.97 13.22 4.13
CA MET A 69 49.70 14.40 4.67
C MET A 69 48.66 15.48 5.00
N SER A 70 48.65 15.87 6.28
CA SER A 70 47.89 17.01 6.77
C SER A 70 48.54 18.32 6.35
N GLU A 71 47.80 19.15 5.62
CA GLU A 71 48.20 20.54 5.35
C GLU A 71 48.16 21.40 6.63
N PRO A 72 49.03 22.41 6.77
CA PRO A 72 49.16 23.18 7.98
C PRO A 72 48.00 24.16 8.14
N LYS A 73 47.33 24.10 9.29
CA LYS A 73 46.36 25.10 9.76
C LYS A 73 47.01 26.48 9.90
N LYS A 74 46.56 27.46 9.11
CA LYS A 74 46.74 28.88 9.42
C LYS A 74 45.82 29.24 10.57
N GLU A 75 46.42 29.62 11.69
CA GLU A 75 45.75 30.31 12.77
C GLU A 75 45.28 31.68 12.29
N VAL A 76 43.96 31.89 12.30
CA VAL A 76 43.37 33.22 12.30
C VAL A 76 42.70 33.38 13.67
N GLN A 77 43.37 34.11 14.55
CA GLN A 77 42.76 34.59 15.77
C GLN A 77 41.73 35.66 15.40
N ALA A 78 40.44 35.32 15.58
CA ALA A 78 39.38 36.28 15.70
C ALA A 78 38.67 36.00 17.02
N GLN A 79 39.01 36.78 18.01
CA GLN A 79 38.25 36.92 19.26
C GLN A 79 36.85 37.42 18.90
N GLN A 80 35.88 36.53 18.91
CA GLN A 80 34.50 36.89 19.09
C GLN A 80 34.02 36.19 20.36
N SER A 81 33.83 37.00 21.37
CA SER A 81 33.13 36.71 22.61
C SER A 81 31.69 36.30 22.24
N ILE A 82 31.49 35.01 21.97
CA ILE A 82 30.15 34.43 21.94
C ILE A 82 29.75 34.28 23.39
N ASN A 83 28.87 35.16 23.84
CA ASN A 83 28.08 34.94 25.05
C ASN A 83 27.37 33.61 24.90
N LYS A 84 27.95 32.57 25.46
CA LYS A 84 27.34 31.29 25.71
C LYS A 84 26.22 31.55 26.70
N ILE A 85 25.01 31.82 26.21
CA ILE A 85 23.81 31.71 27.04
C ILE A 85 23.77 30.23 27.43
N GLU A 86 24.29 29.95 28.62
CA GLU A 86 24.01 28.68 29.30
C GLU A 86 22.50 28.65 29.50
N LYS A 87 21.82 27.97 28.57
CA LYS A 87 20.43 27.54 28.74
C LYS A 87 20.49 26.56 29.91
N THR A 88 20.24 27.05 31.13
CA THR A 88 20.02 26.20 32.28
C THR A 88 18.86 25.28 31.88
N GLU A 89 19.17 24.04 31.52
CA GLU A 89 18.13 23.04 31.29
C GLU A 89 17.46 22.79 32.63
N GLU A 90 16.30 23.37 32.83
CA GLU A 90 15.46 23.06 33.97
C GLU A 90 15.25 21.55 33.98
N ALA A 91 15.51 20.94 35.16
CA ALA A 91 15.29 19.50 35.31
C ALA A 91 13.88 19.12 34.86
N PRO A 92 13.69 18.02 34.08
CA PRO A 92 12.41 17.70 33.54
C PRO A 92 11.37 17.47 34.64
N LYS A 93 10.21 18.08 34.47
CA LYS A 93 9.10 17.98 35.44
C LYS A 93 8.84 16.50 35.77
N ALA A 94 8.72 16.17 37.04
CA ALA A 94 8.47 14.79 37.51
C ALA A 94 7.30 14.15 36.78
N LEU A 95 7.48 12.91 36.39
CA LEU A 95 6.49 12.08 35.62
C LEU A 95 6.16 12.62 34.22
N SER A 96 6.89 13.66 33.73
CA SER A 96 6.85 14.01 32.31
C SER A 96 7.47 12.91 31.45
N THR A 97 7.19 12.92 30.14
CA THR A 97 7.81 11.97 29.20
C THR A 97 9.35 12.05 29.22
N ALA A 98 9.91 13.24 29.36
CA ALA A 98 11.36 13.45 29.46
C ALA A 98 11.89 12.81 30.74
N TRP A 99 11.24 13.07 31.88
CA TRP A 99 11.60 12.47 33.17
C TRP A 99 11.50 10.93 33.14
N LEU A 100 10.43 10.40 32.54
CA LEU A 100 10.25 8.94 32.42
C LEU A 100 11.33 8.31 31.55
N ARG A 101 11.70 8.94 30.41
CA ARG A 101 12.78 8.47 29.54
C ARG A 101 14.09 8.30 30.29
N GLU A 102 14.39 9.21 31.19
CA GLU A 102 15.62 9.17 31.98
C GLU A 102 15.55 8.22 33.18
N ASN A 103 14.43 8.22 33.90
CA ASN A 103 14.34 7.56 35.21
C ASN A 103 13.76 6.14 35.16
N TYR A 104 12.94 5.81 34.13
CA TYR A 104 12.33 4.47 34.03
C TYR A 104 13.37 3.34 33.98
N PRO A 105 14.45 3.40 33.17
CA PRO A 105 15.49 2.37 33.17
C PRO A 105 16.20 2.26 34.53
N LYS A 106 16.52 3.38 35.17
CA LYS A 106 17.19 3.42 36.48
C LYS A 106 16.33 2.77 37.58
N MET A 107 15.02 3.00 37.53
CA MET A 107 14.08 2.39 38.47
C MET A 107 13.95 0.89 38.22
N GLN A 108 13.99 0.45 36.95
CA GLN A 108 13.99 -0.96 36.59
C GLN A 108 15.24 -1.67 37.12
N GLU A 109 16.43 -1.11 36.91
CA GLU A 109 17.69 -1.64 37.41
C GLU A 109 17.64 -1.81 38.94
N ARG A 110 17.23 -0.77 39.69
CA ARG A 110 17.10 -0.84 41.15
C ARG A 110 16.12 -1.90 41.60
N ALA A 111 15.02 -2.10 40.91
CA ALA A 111 14.05 -3.14 41.22
C ALA A 111 14.59 -4.56 40.97
N LEU A 112 15.45 -4.70 39.94
CA LEU A 112 16.11 -5.96 39.62
C LEU A 112 17.23 -6.29 40.63
N ASP A 113 17.99 -5.28 41.08
CA ASP A 113 19.08 -5.45 42.04
C ASP A 113 18.55 -5.72 43.44
N ASN A 114 17.40 -5.14 43.82
CA ASN A 114 16.79 -5.27 45.15
C ASN A 114 15.34 -5.77 45.05
N PRO A 115 15.07 -7.03 44.68
CA PRO A 115 13.72 -7.48 44.39
C PRO A 115 12.88 -7.70 45.67
N THR A 116 13.51 -8.13 46.79
CA THR A 116 12.81 -8.50 48.03
C THR A 116 13.49 -7.92 49.25
N ASN A 117 12.69 -7.67 50.27
CA ASN A 117 13.18 -7.37 51.64
C ASN A 117 13.64 -8.66 52.34
N PRO A 118 14.35 -8.58 53.46
CA PRO A 118 14.80 -9.74 54.24
C PRO A 118 13.66 -10.67 54.72
N ASP A 119 12.44 -10.14 54.86
CA ASP A 119 11.23 -10.89 55.25
C ASP A 119 10.54 -11.58 54.04
N GLY A 120 11.12 -11.52 52.84
CA GLY A 120 10.57 -12.08 51.61
C GLY A 120 9.47 -11.23 50.93
N SER A 121 9.09 -10.09 51.49
CA SER A 121 8.14 -9.17 50.87
C SER A 121 8.77 -8.41 49.72
N PRO A 122 7.98 -7.91 48.73
CA PRO A 122 8.49 -7.06 47.64
C PRO A 122 9.15 -5.79 48.18
N SER A 123 10.30 -5.45 47.64
CA SER A 123 11.00 -4.23 48.04
C SER A 123 10.26 -2.96 47.60
N LYS A 124 10.62 -1.82 48.24
CA LYS A 124 10.09 -0.52 47.79
C LYS A 124 10.51 -0.17 46.39
N ASP A 125 11.67 -0.63 45.89
CA ASP A 125 12.16 -0.38 44.56
C ASP A 125 11.27 -1.09 43.51
N VAL A 126 10.89 -2.34 43.79
CA VAL A 126 9.92 -3.07 42.94
C VAL A 126 8.56 -2.38 42.93
N LEU A 127 8.02 -2.00 44.09
CA LEU A 127 6.74 -1.32 44.16
C LEU A 127 6.78 0.02 43.40
N ALA A 128 7.84 0.80 43.58
CA ALA A 128 8.00 2.07 42.88
C ALA A 128 8.06 1.88 41.35
N PHE A 129 8.81 0.91 40.87
CA PHE A 129 8.88 0.58 39.45
C PHE A 129 7.50 0.14 38.92
N MET A 130 6.77 -0.73 39.62
CA MET A 130 5.44 -1.17 39.19
C MET A 130 4.42 -0.05 39.14
N TYR A 131 4.46 0.91 40.08
CA TYR A 131 3.59 2.10 40.02
C TYR A 131 3.94 3.02 38.85
N VAL A 132 5.22 3.22 38.57
CA VAL A 132 5.64 4.01 37.41
C VAL A 132 5.24 3.32 36.11
N GLN A 133 5.40 2.00 36.04
CA GLN A 133 4.91 1.21 34.89
C GLN A 133 3.40 1.38 34.68
N LYS A 134 2.61 1.29 35.78
CA LYS A 134 1.16 1.56 35.67
C LYS A 134 0.88 2.95 35.12
N LEU A 135 1.55 3.99 35.61
CA LEU A 135 1.36 5.36 35.12
C LEU A 135 1.72 5.52 33.65
N VAL A 136 2.76 4.81 33.15
CA VAL A 136 3.12 4.79 31.73
C VAL A 136 1.99 4.18 30.89
N LEU A 137 1.43 3.04 31.36
CA LEU A 137 0.31 2.39 30.69
C LEU A 137 -0.95 3.28 30.68
N ASP A 138 -1.27 3.92 31.82
CA ASP A 138 -2.41 4.84 31.93
C ASP A 138 -2.26 6.06 30.96
N LYS A 139 -1.04 6.61 30.85
CA LYS A 139 -0.74 7.68 29.87
C LYS A 139 -0.93 7.20 28.44
N ALA A 140 -0.45 6.01 28.11
CA ALA A 140 -0.61 5.42 26.78
C ALA A 140 -2.10 5.18 26.45
N GLN A 141 -2.88 4.69 27.41
CA GLN A 141 -4.32 4.50 27.25
C GLN A 141 -5.05 5.83 27.02
N ASN A 142 -4.73 6.86 27.81
CA ASN A 142 -5.33 8.19 27.65
C ASN A 142 -4.99 8.79 26.27
N PHE A 143 -3.74 8.64 25.81
CA PHE A 143 -3.34 9.08 24.48
C PHE A 143 -4.11 8.32 23.39
N SER A 144 -4.21 6.99 23.50
CA SER A 144 -4.94 6.17 22.55
C SER A 144 -6.41 6.60 22.44
N THR A 145 -7.06 6.82 23.59
CA THR A 145 -8.45 7.31 23.64
C THR A 145 -8.60 8.66 22.95
N ALA A 146 -7.72 9.62 23.29
CA ALA A 146 -7.75 10.96 22.69
C ALA A 146 -7.45 10.92 21.18
N ALA A 147 -6.50 10.08 20.74
CA ALA A 147 -6.18 9.90 19.34
C ALA A 147 -7.36 9.31 18.55
N HIS A 148 -8.04 8.30 19.10
CA HIS A 148 -9.27 7.76 18.50
C HIS A 148 -10.36 8.81 18.38
N GLN A 149 -10.58 9.61 19.43
CA GLN A 149 -11.54 10.70 19.38
C GLN A 149 -11.18 11.76 18.34
N ALA A 150 -9.91 12.15 18.27
CA ALA A 150 -9.44 13.12 17.27
C ALA A 150 -9.70 12.62 15.83
N VAL A 151 -9.39 11.34 15.55
CA VAL A 151 -9.65 10.75 14.23
C VAL A 151 -11.14 10.69 13.91
N GLN A 152 -11.99 10.35 14.87
CA GLN A 152 -13.45 10.23 14.64
C GLN A 152 -14.15 11.58 14.51
N LEU A 153 -13.65 12.62 15.16
CA LEU A 153 -14.26 13.94 15.18
C LEU A 153 -13.75 14.87 14.08
N ASP A 154 -12.58 14.64 13.55
CA ASP A 154 -12.01 15.44 12.46
C ASP A 154 -12.20 14.75 11.11
N PRO A 155 -13.02 15.33 10.21
CA PRO A 155 -13.28 14.75 8.89
C PRO A 155 -12.04 14.56 8.01
N LEU A 156 -10.96 15.30 8.25
CA LEU A 156 -9.71 15.17 7.48
C LEU A 156 -8.84 14.02 7.98
N LEU A 157 -9.00 13.61 9.24
CA LEU A 157 -8.28 12.49 9.83
C LEU A 157 -9.04 11.17 9.72
N ASP A 158 -10.36 11.21 9.49
CA ASP A 158 -11.16 10.00 9.35
C ASP A 158 -11.09 9.44 7.93
N GLU A 159 -10.33 8.36 7.75
CA GLU A 159 -10.20 7.64 6.48
C GLU A 159 -11.54 7.12 5.92
N ASN A 160 -12.57 6.91 6.75
CA ASN A 160 -13.89 6.51 6.28
C ASN A 160 -14.57 7.58 5.42
N ASN A 161 -14.20 8.86 5.61
CA ASN A 161 -14.71 9.96 4.78
C ASN A 161 -14.08 9.94 3.37
N ARG A 162 -12.94 9.32 3.22
CA ARG A 162 -12.24 9.17 1.94
C ARG A 162 -12.61 7.85 1.26
N VAL A 163 -12.52 6.74 1.99
CA VAL A 163 -12.83 5.40 1.49
C VAL A 163 -13.56 4.60 2.58
N PRO A 164 -14.81 4.19 2.35
CA PRO A 164 -15.55 3.42 3.33
C PRO A 164 -14.89 2.09 3.68
N LEU A 165 -14.91 1.71 4.96
CA LEU A 165 -14.34 0.44 5.44
C LEU A 165 -15.38 -0.68 5.54
N SER A 166 -16.68 -0.36 5.70
CA SER A 166 -17.72 -1.39 5.77
C SER A 166 -18.00 -2.01 4.41
N THR A 167 -18.24 -3.30 4.34
CA THR A 167 -18.49 -4.04 3.09
C THR A 167 -19.64 -3.43 2.29
N SER A 168 -20.75 -3.10 2.91
CA SER A 168 -21.92 -2.52 2.24
C SER A 168 -21.64 -1.14 1.65
N SER A 169 -20.96 -0.28 2.42
CA SER A 169 -20.58 1.06 1.95
C SER A 169 -19.52 0.98 0.85
N LEU A 170 -18.58 0.04 0.95
CA LEU A 170 -17.55 -0.20 -0.06
C LEU A 170 -18.15 -0.68 -1.39
N MET A 171 -19.19 -1.53 -1.35
CA MET A 171 -19.91 -1.94 -2.57
C MET A 171 -20.57 -0.74 -3.25
N THR A 172 -21.25 0.12 -2.49
CA THR A 172 -21.86 1.35 -3.02
C THR A 172 -20.80 2.30 -3.58
N PHE A 173 -19.72 2.52 -2.84
CA PHE A 173 -18.61 3.35 -3.27
C PHE A 173 -17.99 2.86 -4.59
N ASN A 174 -17.69 1.57 -4.71
CA ASN A 174 -17.16 0.99 -5.93
C ASN A 174 -18.13 1.11 -7.11
N SER A 175 -19.43 0.92 -6.88
CA SER A 175 -20.46 1.10 -7.91
C SER A 175 -20.52 2.54 -8.43
N LEU A 176 -20.43 3.53 -7.55
CA LEU A 176 -20.37 4.94 -7.92
C LEU A 176 -19.07 5.26 -8.67
N LEU A 177 -17.93 4.76 -8.19
CA LEU A 177 -16.63 4.94 -8.82
C LEU A 177 -16.60 4.37 -10.25
N GLU A 178 -17.20 3.20 -10.48
CA GLU A 178 -17.31 2.64 -11.82
C GLU A 178 -18.16 3.50 -12.75
N LYS A 179 -19.27 4.07 -12.28
CA LYS A 179 -20.09 5.04 -13.06
C LYS A 179 -19.28 6.29 -13.41
N ASP A 180 -18.52 6.83 -12.46
CA ASP A 180 -17.67 8.00 -12.69
C ASP A 180 -16.56 7.70 -13.72
N ARG A 181 -15.99 6.50 -13.67
CA ARG A 181 -15.01 6.03 -14.66
C ARG A 181 -15.62 5.86 -16.05
N GLU A 182 -16.83 5.32 -16.14
CA GLU A 182 -17.58 5.22 -17.39
C GLU A 182 -17.87 6.60 -17.99
N GLU A 183 -18.29 7.55 -17.16
CA GLU A 183 -18.49 8.94 -17.59
C GLU A 183 -17.19 9.56 -18.12
N ALA A 184 -16.07 9.34 -17.44
CA ALA A 184 -14.76 9.83 -17.85
C ALA A 184 -14.31 9.22 -19.19
N LEU A 185 -14.53 7.92 -19.40
CA LEU A 185 -14.23 7.25 -20.66
C LEU A 185 -15.11 7.77 -21.79
N ASN A 186 -16.41 7.95 -21.55
CA ASN A 186 -17.33 8.55 -22.52
C ASN A 186 -16.98 10.01 -22.88
N TYR A 187 -16.46 10.76 -21.90
CA TYR A 187 -15.92 12.09 -22.19
C TYR A 187 -14.71 12.03 -23.10
N LEU A 188 -13.80 11.07 -22.88
CA LEU A 188 -12.58 10.91 -23.66
C LEU A 188 -12.86 10.47 -25.10
N THR A 189 -13.91 9.67 -25.36
CA THR A 189 -14.24 9.23 -26.73
C THR A 189 -14.52 10.40 -27.68
N LYS A 190 -14.99 11.52 -27.14
CA LYS A 190 -15.26 12.76 -27.92
C LYS A 190 -14.01 13.57 -28.25
N LYS A 191 -12.89 13.30 -27.57
CA LYS A 191 -11.65 14.08 -27.69
C LYS A 191 -10.45 13.28 -28.13
N ALA A 192 -10.51 11.96 -28.02
CA ALA A 192 -9.40 11.05 -28.26
C ALA A 192 -9.85 9.80 -29.00
N GLY A 193 -8.94 9.18 -29.73
CA GLY A 193 -9.12 7.87 -30.35
C GLY A 193 -8.03 6.91 -29.89
N LEU A 194 -8.11 5.69 -30.38
CA LEU A 194 -7.11 4.67 -30.11
C LEU A 194 -6.44 4.22 -31.41
N TRP A 195 -5.13 4.10 -31.38
CA TRP A 195 -4.39 3.38 -32.41
C TRP A 195 -4.01 2.00 -31.87
N PHE A 196 -4.32 0.99 -32.67
CA PHE A 196 -3.96 -0.39 -32.38
C PHE A 196 -2.92 -0.86 -33.37
N PHE A 197 -1.69 -1.09 -32.91
CA PHE A 197 -0.59 -1.62 -33.69
C PHE A 197 -0.54 -3.14 -33.55
N PHE A 198 -0.58 -3.82 -34.67
CA PHE A 198 -0.58 -5.28 -34.72
C PHE A 198 0.33 -5.82 -35.83
N ASP A 199 0.79 -7.04 -35.65
CA ASP A 199 1.39 -7.87 -36.69
C ASP A 199 0.41 -9.00 -37.05
N SER A 200 0.30 -9.34 -38.34
CA SER A 200 -0.65 -10.35 -38.82
C SER A 200 -0.36 -11.75 -38.28
N THR A 201 0.89 -12.05 -37.92
CA THR A 201 1.35 -13.32 -37.38
C THR A 201 1.29 -13.38 -35.86
N CYS A 202 1.02 -12.25 -35.20
CA CYS A 202 0.99 -12.12 -33.76
C CYS A 202 -0.25 -12.77 -33.14
N ARG A 203 -0.08 -13.88 -32.44
CA ARG A 203 -1.16 -14.62 -31.79
C ARG A 203 -1.94 -13.76 -30.75
N TYR A 204 -1.25 -12.96 -29.96
CA TYR A 204 -1.87 -12.07 -28.97
C TYR A 204 -2.64 -10.90 -29.60
N CYS A 205 -2.28 -10.51 -30.83
CA CYS A 205 -2.96 -9.42 -31.54
C CYS A 205 -4.40 -9.80 -31.93
N VAL A 206 -4.65 -11.07 -32.21
CA VAL A 206 -6.00 -11.59 -32.49
C VAL A 206 -6.90 -11.42 -31.24
N HIS A 207 -6.38 -11.79 -30.08
CA HIS A 207 -7.12 -11.63 -28.82
C HIS A 207 -7.31 -10.15 -28.43
N GLN A 208 -6.28 -9.33 -28.64
CA GLN A 208 -6.36 -7.89 -28.35
C GLN A 208 -7.42 -7.20 -29.22
N LEU A 209 -7.55 -7.61 -30.49
CA LEU A 209 -8.58 -7.09 -31.38
C LEU A 209 -9.98 -7.33 -30.79
N SER A 210 -10.26 -8.52 -30.28
CA SER A 210 -11.54 -8.85 -29.63
C SER A 210 -11.81 -8.00 -28.38
N MET A 211 -10.77 -7.70 -27.59
CA MET A 211 -10.90 -6.79 -26.42
C MET A 211 -11.19 -5.36 -26.86
N LEU A 212 -10.57 -4.89 -27.94
CA LEU A 212 -10.83 -3.57 -28.49
C LEU A 212 -12.24 -3.45 -29.12
N ASP A 213 -12.75 -4.51 -29.74
CA ASP A 213 -14.14 -4.53 -30.22
C ASP A 213 -15.13 -4.42 -29.06
N ARG A 214 -14.88 -5.10 -27.95
CA ARG A 214 -15.71 -4.97 -26.74
C ARG A 214 -15.60 -3.56 -26.14
N LEU A 215 -14.40 -2.99 -26.05
CA LEU A 215 -14.20 -1.63 -25.58
C LEU A 215 -14.93 -0.61 -26.46
N LYS A 216 -14.87 -0.80 -27.79
CA LYS A 216 -15.57 0.04 -28.74
C LYS A 216 -17.10 -0.08 -28.60
N SER A 217 -17.61 -1.29 -28.39
CA SER A 217 -19.05 -1.53 -28.17
C SER A 217 -19.55 -0.88 -26.87
N LYS A 218 -18.68 -0.80 -25.85
CA LYS A 218 -19.03 -0.22 -24.54
C LYS A 218 -19.00 1.31 -24.55
N TYR A 219 -18.00 1.93 -25.23
CA TYR A 219 -17.72 3.39 -25.14
C TYR A 219 -17.67 4.14 -26.47
N ASP A 220 -17.84 3.47 -27.58
CA ASP A 220 -17.76 4.03 -28.94
C ASP A 220 -16.43 4.76 -29.28
N PHE A 221 -15.29 4.23 -28.77
CA PHE A 221 -13.98 4.77 -29.16
C PHE A 221 -13.74 4.62 -30.66
N SER A 222 -13.25 5.70 -31.29
CA SER A 222 -12.69 5.63 -32.63
C SER A 222 -11.37 4.83 -32.59
N ILE A 223 -11.31 3.69 -33.26
CA ILE A 223 -10.13 2.82 -33.27
C ILE A 223 -9.54 2.74 -34.69
N MET A 224 -8.27 3.11 -34.83
CA MET A 224 -7.48 2.92 -36.04
C MET A 224 -6.56 1.71 -35.87
N ASN A 225 -6.79 0.67 -36.66
CA ASN A 225 -5.96 -0.53 -36.64
C ASN A 225 -4.81 -0.36 -37.65
N ILE A 226 -3.57 -0.46 -37.19
CA ILE A 226 -2.34 -0.21 -37.96
C ILE A 226 -1.52 -1.49 -38.02
N SER A 227 -1.35 -2.05 -39.20
CA SER A 227 -0.52 -3.24 -39.41
C SER A 227 0.95 -2.87 -39.55
N VAL A 228 1.79 -3.46 -38.70
CA VAL A 228 3.24 -3.22 -38.71
C VAL A 228 3.92 -3.93 -39.90
N ASN A 229 3.42 -5.09 -40.27
CA ASN A 229 3.93 -5.89 -41.40
C ASN A 229 3.10 -5.72 -42.69
N ASN A 230 2.19 -4.75 -42.74
CA ASN A 230 1.36 -4.40 -43.88
C ASN A 230 0.42 -5.56 -44.35
N GLN A 231 0.05 -6.44 -43.46
CA GLN A 231 -0.89 -7.53 -43.70
C GLN A 231 -1.99 -7.55 -42.65
N PRO A 232 -3.24 -7.93 -42.98
CA PRO A 232 -4.31 -8.05 -42.00
C PRO A 232 -4.16 -9.31 -41.17
N ILE A 233 -4.73 -9.31 -39.96
CA ILE A 233 -4.95 -10.53 -39.17
C ILE A 233 -5.94 -11.43 -39.96
N LYS A 234 -5.66 -12.71 -40.01
CA LYS A 234 -6.53 -13.69 -40.69
C LYS A 234 -7.97 -13.61 -40.16
N GLY A 235 -8.94 -13.33 -41.04
CA GLY A 235 -10.36 -13.19 -40.69
C GLY A 235 -10.76 -11.86 -40.08
N MET A 236 -9.88 -10.85 -40.06
CA MET A 236 -10.18 -9.51 -39.60
C MET A 236 -11.24 -8.83 -40.49
N LYS A 237 -12.33 -8.36 -39.87
CA LYS A 237 -13.42 -7.64 -40.54
C LYS A 237 -13.28 -6.12 -40.42
N GLN A 238 -12.52 -5.64 -39.47
CA GLN A 238 -12.33 -4.22 -39.17
C GLN A 238 -11.40 -3.59 -40.23
N LYS A 239 -11.66 -2.32 -40.55
CA LYS A 239 -10.78 -1.55 -41.42
C LYS A 239 -9.39 -1.40 -40.77
N TRP A 240 -8.35 -1.60 -41.55
CA TRP A 240 -6.97 -1.46 -41.11
C TRP A 240 -6.17 -0.61 -42.11
N PHE A 241 -5.02 -0.15 -41.66
CA PHE A 241 -4.12 0.70 -42.44
C PHE A 241 -2.69 0.17 -42.35
N PRO A 242 -1.88 0.33 -43.41
CA PRO A 242 -0.47 0.01 -43.36
C PRO A 242 0.28 1.00 -42.44
N ASN A 243 1.32 0.52 -41.77
CA ASN A 243 2.23 1.37 -41.01
C ASN A 243 3.09 2.22 -41.96
N LYS A 244 2.91 3.54 -41.93
CA LYS A 244 3.67 4.53 -42.70
C LYS A 244 4.76 5.22 -41.86
N GLY A 245 5.34 4.50 -40.89
CA GLY A 245 6.38 5.03 -40.00
C GLY A 245 5.87 5.41 -38.60
N GLN A 246 4.57 5.32 -38.34
CA GLN A 246 3.99 5.67 -37.02
C GLN A 246 4.59 4.85 -35.87
N ALA A 247 4.80 3.53 -36.10
CA ALA A 247 5.41 2.65 -35.11
C ALA A 247 6.84 3.09 -34.75
N LYS A 248 7.63 3.50 -35.74
CA LYS A 248 8.99 4.01 -35.54
C LYS A 248 8.97 5.36 -34.80
N LEU A 249 8.07 6.26 -35.19
CA LEU A 249 7.90 7.59 -34.55
C LEU A 249 7.61 7.43 -33.06
N LEU A 250 6.80 6.44 -32.69
CA LEU A 250 6.41 6.18 -31.30
C LEU A 250 7.39 5.26 -30.57
N GLY A 251 8.46 4.80 -31.19
CA GLY A 251 9.44 3.90 -30.61
C GLY A 251 8.86 2.55 -30.19
N LEU A 252 7.88 2.03 -30.94
CA LEU A 252 7.21 0.78 -30.58
C LEU A 252 8.13 -0.42 -30.86
N THR A 253 8.31 -1.29 -29.87
CA THR A 253 9.18 -2.46 -29.90
C THR A 253 8.43 -3.77 -29.97
N MET A 254 7.13 -3.78 -29.69
CA MET A 254 6.34 -5.01 -29.63
C MET A 254 4.87 -4.81 -30.06
N THR A 255 4.25 -5.91 -30.44
CA THR A 255 2.81 -6.00 -30.74
C THR A 255 2.15 -7.08 -29.86
N PRO A 256 0.88 -6.90 -29.49
CA PRO A 256 0.01 -5.76 -29.75
C PRO A 256 0.41 -4.52 -28.93
N THR A 257 0.26 -3.33 -29.50
CA THR A 257 0.38 -2.06 -28.77
C THR A 257 -0.86 -1.20 -29.00
N VAL A 258 -1.38 -0.61 -27.92
CA VAL A 258 -2.50 0.32 -27.93
C VAL A 258 -2.02 1.69 -27.51
N VAL A 259 -2.34 2.71 -28.31
CA VAL A 259 -1.93 4.10 -28.09
C VAL A 259 -3.17 4.98 -28.05
N LEU A 260 -3.30 5.80 -26.99
CA LEU A 260 -4.31 6.85 -26.91
C LEU A 260 -3.81 8.05 -27.73
N VAL A 261 -4.63 8.49 -28.66
CA VAL A 261 -4.32 9.59 -29.57
C VAL A 261 -5.24 10.77 -29.29
N VAL A 262 -4.65 11.91 -28.92
CA VAL A 262 -5.37 13.14 -28.67
C VAL A 262 -4.93 14.17 -29.71
N PRO A 263 -5.80 14.62 -30.62
CA PRO A 263 -5.44 15.62 -31.59
C PRO A 263 -4.91 16.93 -30.95
N PRO A 264 -4.01 17.71 -31.60
CA PRO A 264 -3.51 17.44 -32.96
C PRO A 264 -2.38 16.41 -33.04
N ASN A 265 -1.48 16.26 -32.03
CA ASN A 265 -0.28 15.45 -32.12
C ASN A 265 0.16 14.88 -30.77
N ASN A 266 -0.78 14.51 -29.91
CA ASN A 266 -0.44 13.91 -28.61
C ASN A 266 -0.73 12.41 -28.64
N PHE A 267 0.30 11.61 -28.32
CA PHE A 267 0.26 10.16 -28.35
C PHE A 267 0.71 9.59 -27.00
N TYR A 268 -0.08 8.67 -26.43
CA TYR A 268 0.22 8.06 -25.14
C TYR A 268 0.10 6.55 -25.25
N ILE A 269 1.19 5.83 -25.07
CA ILE A 269 1.18 4.37 -25.06
C ILE A 269 0.39 3.89 -23.85
N VAL A 270 -0.77 3.29 -24.11
CA VAL A 270 -1.67 2.77 -23.07
C VAL A 270 -1.30 1.35 -22.70
N SER A 271 -1.01 0.52 -23.70
CA SER A 271 -0.65 -0.88 -23.45
C SER A 271 0.35 -1.39 -24.46
N GLN A 272 1.32 -2.14 -23.98
CA GLN A 272 2.20 -3.00 -24.77
C GLN A 272 1.97 -4.43 -24.32
N GLY A 273 1.68 -5.34 -25.27
CA GLY A 273 1.22 -6.68 -24.98
C GLY A 273 -0.31 -6.77 -24.79
N LEU A 274 -0.80 -7.98 -24.53
CA LEU A 274 -2.23 -8.27 -24.35
C LEU A 274 -2.76 -7.62 -23.07
N SER A 275 -3.88 -6.93 -23.19
CA SER A 275 -4.60 -6.30 -22.06
C SER A 275 -6.09 -6.64 -22.11
N SER A 276 -6.70 -6.86 -20.94
CA SER A 276 -8.16 -6.99 -20.83
C SER A 276 -8.85 -5.65 -21.08
N VAL A 277 -10.17 -5.65 -21.22
CA VAL A 277 -10.97 -4.42 -21.37
C VAL A 277 -10.77 -3.51 -20.15
N GLU A 278 -10.92 -4.05 -18.94
CA GLU A 278 -10.74 -3.31 -17.68
C GLU A 278 -9.29 -2.79 -17.54
N GLY A 279 -8.31 -3.57 -18.01
CA GLY A 279 -6.92 -3.16 -18.05
C GLY A 279 -6.68 -1.96 -18.96
N LEU A 280 -7.33 -1.93 -20.14
CA LEU A 280 -7.30 -0.80 -21.06
C LEU A 280 -8.01 0.42 -20.46
N GLU A 281 -9.22 0.26 -19.91
CA GLU A 281 -9.97 1.32 -19.25
C GLU A 281 -9.12 2.02 -18.18
N LYS A 282 -8.53 1.25 -17.25
CA LYS A 282 -7.67 1.78 -16.18
C LYS A 282 -6.46 2.56 -16.74
N LYS A 283 -5.80 2.02 -17.76
CA LYS A 283 -4.61 2.65 -18.34
C LYS A 283 -4.95 3.90 -19.18
N ILE A 284 -6.08 3.89 -19.87
CA ILE A 284 -6.59 5.09 -20.58
C ILE A 284 -6.90 6.19 -19.57
N LEU A 285 -7.62 5.89 -18.49
CA LEU A 285 -7.92 6.85 -17.42
C LEU A 285 -6.66 7.36 -16.72
N LEU A 286 -5.69 6.48 -16.47
CA LEU A 286 -4.40 6.89 -15.92
C LEU A 286 -3.67 7.88 -16.84
N ALA A 287 -3.57 7.57 -18.13
CA ALA A 287 -2.96 8.46 -19.11
C ALA A 287 -3.71 9.81 -19.17
N ALA A 288 -5.04 9.78 -19.16
CA ALA A 288 -5.88 10.98 -19.18
C ALA A 288 -5.71 11.84 -17.92
N THR A 289 -5.58 11.21 -16.75
CA THR A 289 -5.35 11.88 -15.46
C THR A 289 -3.99 12.56 -15.42
N VAL A 290 -2.92 11.82 -15.76
CA VAL A 290 -1.53 12.31 -15.75
C VAL A 290 -1.33 13.45 -16.74
N LYS A 291 -2.02 13.40 -17.89
CA LYS A 291 -1.90 14.39 -18.94
C LYS A 291 -2.96 15.50 -18.90
N ASN A 292 -3.75 15.56 -17.82
CA ASN A 292 -4.81 16.56 -17.60
C ASN A 292 -5.80 16.66 -18.76
N LEU A 293 -6.20 15.51 -19.33
CA LEU A 293 -7.17 15.46 -20.44
C LEU A 293 -8.62 15.53 -19.97
N LEU A 294 -8.85 15.34 -18.68
CA LEU A 294 -10.16 15.36 -18.03
C LEU A 294 -10.40 16.70 -17.33
N PRO A 295 -11.65 17.16 -17.22
CA PRO A 295 -12.03 18.25 -16.33
C PRO A 295 -11.65 17.92 -14.88
N LYS A 296 -11.33 18.96 -14.08
CA LYS A 296 -10.93 18.78 -12.68
C LYS A 296 -11.94 17.95 -11.88
N GLU A 297 -13.21 18.29 -11.97
CA GLU A 297 -14.29 17.59 -11.25
C GLU A 297 -14.33 16.09 -11.55
N LEU A 298 -14.23 15.74 -12.82
CA LEU A 298 -14.25 14.34 -13.26
C LEU A 298 -12.98 13.60 -12.86
N LYS A 299 -11.82 14.27 -12.91
CA LYS A 299 -10.55 13.76 -12.45
C LYS A 299 -10.58 13.45 -10.95
N ASP A 300 -11.18 14.33 -10.15
CA ASP A 300 -11.28 14.16 -8.69
C ASP A 300 -12.25 13.01 -8.34
N ARG A 301 -13.37 12.89 -9.05
CA ARG A 301 -14.35 11.81 -8.86
C ARG A 301 -13.80 10.42 -9.17
N ILE A 302 -13.00 10.27 -10.23
CA ILE A 302 -12.41 8.97 -10.60
C ILE A 302 -11.19 8.59 -9.77
N ASN A 303 -10.66 9.51 -8.97
CA ASN A 303 -9.52 9.28 -8.09
C ASN A 303 -9.80 9.68 -6.63
N PRO A 304 -10.80 9.10 -6.00
CA PRO A 304 -11.20 9.47 -4.63
C PRO A 304 -10.09 9.21 -3.60
N TYR A 305 -9.15 8.30 -3.88
CA TYR A 305 -8.01 8.01 -3.02
C TYR A 305 -7.00 9.18 -2.90
N ALA A 306 -7.03 10.13 -3.82
CA ALA A 306 -6.21 11.34 -3.76
C ALA A 306 -6.86 12.45 -2.92
N LYS A 307 -8.16 12.32 -2.57
CA LYS A 307 -8.87 13.30 -1.76
C LYS A 307 -8.25 13.36 -0.35
N GLY A 308 -7.96 14.55 0.14
CA GLY A 308 -7.37 14.75 1.46
C GLY A 308 -5.88 14.40 1.59
N VAL A 309 -5.23 13.92 0.50
CA VAL A 309 -3.78 13.70 0.49
C VAL A 309 -3.06 15.01 0.22
N VAL A 310 -2.09 15.35 1.07
CA VAL A 310 -1.26 16.55 0.89
C VAL A 310 -0.41 16.39 -0.37
N THR A 311 -0.58 17.29 -1.32
CA THR A 311 0.20 17.30 -2.57
C THR A 311 1.60 17.87 -2.37
N SER A 312 2.53 17.59 -3.29
CA SER A 312 3.89 18.15 -3.25
C SER A 312 3.90 19.68 -3.23
N ASP A 313 2.96 20.34 -3.91
CA ASP A 313 2.88 21.80 -3.93
C ASP A 313 2.33 22.35 -2.61
N GLN A 314 1.39 21.65 -1.99
CA GLN A 314 0.91 21.97 -0.65
C GLN A 314 2.00 21.77 0.41
N MET A 315 2.82 20.71 0.30
CA MET A 315 4.00 20.53 1.17
C MET A 315 4.96 21.71 1.07
N LYS A 316 5.28 22.20 -0.14
CA LYS A 316 6.11 23.41 -0.32
C LYS A 316 5.48 24.66 0.28
N GLN A 317 4.14 24.73 0.35
CA GLN A 317 3.47 25.83 1.04
C GLN A 317 3.62 25.71 2.57
N LEU A 318 3.54 24.50 3.12
CA LEU A 318 3.78 24.23 4.54
C LEU A 318 5.24 24.53 4.94
N GLU A 319 6.21 24.22 4.07
CA GLU A 319 7.63 24.58 4.29
C GLU A 319 7.84 26.09 4.48
N LYS A 320 7.06 26.95 3.82
CA LYS A 320 7.16 28.42 3.97
C LYS A 320 6.76 28.92 5.36
N VAL A 321 5.96 28.15 6.09
CA VAL A 321 5.50 28.49 7.45
C VAL A 321 6.24 27.69 8.53
N GLN A 322 7.32 27.00 8.16
CA GLN A 322 8.12 26.17 9.06
C GLN A 322 8.54 26.93 10.32
N ALA A 323 8.99 28.18 10.19
CA ALA A 323 9.43 28.98 11.33
C ALA A 323 8.34 29.22 12.40
N ASP A 324 7.08 29.23 12.00
CA ASP A 324 5.95 29.35 12.93
C ASP A 324 5.63 28.01 13.59
N ILE A 325 5.73 26.90 12.82
CA ILE A 325 5.53 25.54 13.31
C ILE A 325 6.66 25.16 14.27
N ASP A 326 7.91 25.57 14.01
CA ASP A 326 9.05 25.32 14.89
C ASP A 326 8.89 26.01 16.27
N LYS A 327 8.25 27.21 16.30
CA LYS A 327 7.92 27.91 17.54
C LYS A 327 6.77 27.26 18.29
N ASP A 328 5.75 26.86 17.58
CA ASP A 328 4.54 26.22 18.11
C ASP A 328 4.04 25.12 17.16
N PRO A 329 4.42 23.86 17.41
CA PRO A 329 4.02 22.73 16.56
C PRO A 329 2.50 22.54 16.43
N THR A 330 1.69 23.06 17.37
CA THR A 330 0.22 22.92 17.30
C THR A 330 -0.40 23.69 16.13
N LYS A 331 0.27 24.73 15.63
CA LYS A 331 -0.17 25.51 14.47
C LYS A 331 -0.26 24.70 13.18
N ILE A 332 0.38 23.54 13.12
CA ILE A 332 0.27 22.62 11.99
C ILE A 332 -1.19 22.22 11.73
N VAL A 333 -2.03 22.17 12.76
CA VAL A 333 -3.45 21.85 12.65
C VAL A 333 -4.16 22.87 11.74
N ASP A 334 -4.02 24.15 12.07
CA ASP A 334 -4.66 25.24 11.33
C ASP A 334 -4.17 25.31 9.87
N TYR A 335 -2.86 25.13 9.67
CA TYR A 335 -2.27 25.15 8.34
C TYR A 335 -2.73 23.97 7.47
N ILE A 336 -2.78 22.76 8.03
CA ILE A 336 -3.25 21.59 7.30
C ILE A 336 -4.74 21.70 7.02
N GLN A 337 -5.57 22.04 8.00
CA GLN A 337 -7.02 22.22 7.79
C GLN A 337 -7.31 23.28 6.74
N LYS A 338 -6.60 24.39 6.73
CA LYS A 338 -6.73 25.44 5.72
C LYS A 338 -6.26 24.96 4.33
N THR A 339 -5.20 24.16 4.27
CA THR A 339 -4.58 23.73 3.00
C THR A 339 -5.35 22.59 2.35
N ILE A 340 -5.89 21.66 3.13
CA ILE A 340 -6.63 20.48 2.64
C ILE A 340 -8.14 20.75 2.64
N GLY A 341 -8.67 21.40 3.66
CA GLY A 341 -10.10 21.65 3.83
C GLY A 341 -10.70 22.66 2.86
N ALA A 342 -9.86 23.38 2.12
CA ALA A 342 -10.28 24.33 1.07
C ALA A 342 -10.51 23.68 -0.32
N ASN A 343 -10.41 22.34 -0.42
CA ASN A 343 -10.56 21.60 -1.68
C ASN A 343 -11.91 20.83 -1.72
#